data_d476bdf83edd8070a79ff63c6835d3bc
#
_entry.id   d476bdf83edd8070a79ff63c6835d3bc
#
_cell.length_a   1.000
_cell.length_b   1.000
_cell.length_c   1.000
_cell.angle_alpha   90.00
_cell.angle_beta   90.00
_cell.angle_gamma   90.00
#
_symmetry.space_group_name_H-M   'P 1'
#
loop_
_entity.id
_entity.type
_entity.pdbx_description
1 polymer ?
#
loop_
_entity_poly.entity_id
_entity_poly.type
_entity_poly.pdbx_seq_one_letter_code
_entity_poly.pdbx_strand_id
1 'polypeptide(L)'
;MKRRINSKNKGNRAELELAKILTKRFGLPFARVGVSSGARPKQVKLDGSAKQVFTSDLVTPSGFRFSVECKSVNKDVDLLHQSALLDKFLKQAADDAASIEKIPFLCWKRHRKGWIAVLPERYVFSKAIVFTNYYSVYREWVVCSLDALLG
;
A
#
# COMPACT_ATOMS: atom_id res chain seq x y z
N MET A 1 22.22 -25.56 -0.87
CA MET A 1 22.07 -24.41 0.08
C MET A 1 20.92 -23.55 -0.34
N LYS A 2 19.85 -23.49 0.44
CA LYS A 2 18.77 -22.54 0.19
C LYS A 2 19.26 -21.13 0.57
N ARG A 3 19.45 -20.25 -0.42
CA ARG A 3 19.77 -18.86 -0.19
C ARG A 3 18.67 -18.23 0.68
N ARG A 4 19.02 -17.83 1.88
CA ARG A 4 18.14 -17.11 2.80
C ARG A 4 17.76 -15.79 2.12
N ILE A 5 16.51 -15.69 1.64
CA ILE A 5 16.02 -14.47 1.01
C ILE A 5 15.96 -13.40 2.11
N ASN A 6 16.74 -12.36 1.96
CA ASN A 6 16.73 -11.24 2.88
C ASN A 6 15.36 -10.54 2.77
N SER A 7 14.57 -10.59 3.82
CA SER A 7 13.22 -10.03 3.87
C SER A 7 13.18 -8.54 3.55
N LYS A 8 14.22 -7.79 3.93
CA LYS A 8 14.38 -6.37 3.62
C LYS A 8 14.49 -6.13 2.11
N ASN A 9 15.31 -6.91 1.41
CA ASN A 9 15.45 -6.80 -0.05
C ASN A 9 14.16 -7.16 -0.79
N LYS A 10 13.40 -8.11 -0.26
CA LYS A 10 12.10 -8.48 -0.82
C LYS A 10 11.08 -7.33 -0.69
N GLY A 11 11.01 -6.70 0.47
CA GLY A 11 10.16 -5.51 0.69
C GLY A 11 10.55 -4.37 -0.24
N ASN A 12 11.83 -4.04 -0.32
CA ASN A 12 12.34 -2.98 -1.19
C ASN A 12 12.01 -3.19 -2.68
N ARG A 13 12.09 -4.41 -3.17
CA ARG A 13 11.72 -4.76 -4.55
C ARG A 13 10.23 -4.60 -4.80
N ALA A 14 9.41 -5.01 -3.86
CA ALA A 14 7.95 -4.86 -3.96
C ALA A 14 7.53 -3.39 -4.00
N GLU A 15 8.09 -2.55 -3.14
CA GLU A 15 7.84 -1.11 -3.15
C GLU A 15 8.25 -0.45 -4.48
N LEU A 16 9.41 -0.81 -5.03
CA LEU A 16 9.87 -0.33 -6.35
C LEU A 16 8.93 -0.77 -7.48
N GLU A 17 8.50 -2.01 -7.46
CA GLU A 17 7.58 -2.56 -8.46
C GLU A 17 6.23 -1.83 -8.39
N LEU A 18 5.70 -1.65 -7.18
CA LEU A 18 4.44 -0.92 -6.96
C LEU A 18 4.55 0.54 -7.44
N ALA A 19 5.63 1.22 -7.11
CA ALA A 19 5.87 2.59 -7.56
C ALA A 19 5.85 2.70 -9.09
N LYS A 20 6.46 1.75 -9.80
CA LYS A 20 6.43 1.68 -11.27
C LYS A 20 5.03 1.44 -11.83
N ILE A 21 4.27 0.53 -11.21
CA ILE A 21 2.88 0.24 -11.62
C ILE A 21 2.02 1.50 -11.50
N LEU A 22 2.08 2.18 -10.36
CA LEU A 22 1.29 3.39 -10.12
C LEU A 22 1.73 4.55 -11.01
N THR A 23 3.03 4.74 -11.19
CA THR A 23 3.57 5.77 -12.10
C THR A 23 3.08 5.57 -13.53
N LYS A 24 3.13 4.34 -14.02
CA LYS A 24 2.63 4.00 -15.36
C LYS A 24 1.13 4.26 -15.49
N ARG A 25 0.36 3.92 -14.48
CA ARG A 25 -1.10 4.00 -14.52
C ARG A 25 -1.61 5.45 -14.42
N PHE A 26 -1.04 6.22 -13.53
CA PHE A 26 -1.49 7.60 -13.29
C PHE A 26 -0.75 8.64 -14.13
N GLY A 27 0.36 8.28 -14.75
CA GLY A 27 1.19 9.25 -15.49
C GLY A 27 1.86 10.30 -14.58
N LEU A 28 1.95 10.03 -13.27
CA LEU A 28 2.49 10.90 -12.24
C LEU A 28 3.56 10.15 -11.45
N PRO A 29 4.58 10.85 -10.92
CA PRO A 29 5.70 10.18 -10.27
C PRO A 29 5.32 9.60 -8.90
N PHE A 30 5.54 8.31 -8.75
CA PHE A 30 5.53 7.60 -7.48
C PHE A 30 6.94 7.07 -7.23
N ALA A 31 7.42 7.16 -6.01
CA ALA A 31 8.75 6.70 -5.64
C ALA A 31 8.72 5.99 -4.30
N ARG A 32 9.72 5.15 -4.07
CA ARG A 32 9.95 4.51 -2.79
C ARG A 32 10.45 5.52 -1.77
N VAL A 33 9.92 5.48 -0.55
CA VAL A 33 10.45 6.27 0.57
C VAL A 33 11.77 5.66 1.05
N GLY A 34 12.77 6.51 1.27
CA GLY A 34 14.03 6.08 1.87
C GLY A 34 14.89 5.23 0.96
N VAL A 35 15.44 5.86 -0.04
CA VAL A 35 16.38 5.26 -1.00
C VAL A 35 17.60 4.65 -0.33
N SER A 36 17.97 5.06 0.86
CA SER A 36 19.00 4.41 1.66
C SER A 36 18.51 4.24 3.09
N SER A 37 18.53 3.03 3.54
CA SER A 37 18.13 2.62 4.87
C SER A 37 18.95 3.23 6.04
N GLY A 38 19.87 4.13 5.75
CA GLY A 38 20.64 4.87 6.72
C GLY A 38 20.36 6.36 6.74
N ALA A 39 19.59 6.88 5.79
CA ALA A 39 19.46 8.30 5.54
C ALA A 39 18.11 8.90 5.90
N ARG A 40 17.32 8.26 6.74
CA ARG A 40 16.29 9.02 7.46
C ARG A 40 17.05 9.97 8.39
N PRO A 41 17.02 11.28 8.16
CA PRO A 41 17.58 12.21 9.13
C PRO A 41 16.78 12.05 10.41
N LYS A 42 17.34 11.31 11.37
CA LYS A 42 16.73 11.07 12.68
C LYS A 42 16.47 12.34 13.48
N GLN A 43 16.81 13.51 12.93
CA GLN A 43 16.85 14.78 13.64
C GLN A 43 16.20 15.95 12.91
N VAL A 44 15.61 15.76 11.73
CA VAL A 44 14.83 16.83 11.12
C VAL A 44 13.47 16.84 11.80
N LYS A 45 13.15 17.92 12.51
CA LYS A 45 11.76 18.24 12.83
C LYS A 45 11.06 18.42 11.49
N LEU A 46 10.39 17.36 11.04
CA LEU A 46 9.65 17.37 9.81
C LEU A 46 8.47 18.32 10.00
N ASP A 47 8.38 19.34 9.16
CA ASP A 47 7.13 20.09 9.02
C ASP A 47 6.02 19.14 8.50
N GLY A 48 4.77 19.59 8.50
CA GLY A 48 3.65 18.75 8.10
C GLY A 48 3.80 18.14 6.71
N SER A 49 4.45 18.82 5.77
CA SER A 49 4.67 18.36 4.40
C SER A 49 5.70 17.23 4.34
N ALA A 50 6.80 17.35 5.07
CA ALA A 50 7.81 16.31 5.15
C ALA A 50 7.31 15.05 5.88
N LYS A 51 6.48 15.22 6.92
CA LYS A 51 5.79 14.09 7.57
C LYS A 51 4.91 13.33 6.58
N GLN A 52 4.16 14.03 5.72
CA GLN A 52 3.35 13.40 4.68
C GLN A 52 4.18 12.58 3.69
N VAL A 53 5.37 13.07 3.33
CA VAL A 53 6.27 12.37 2.41
C VAL A 53 6.82 11.07 3.00
N PHE A 54 7.13 11.05 4.31
CA PHE A 54 7.87 9.93 4.91
C PHE A 54 7.02 8.97 5.75
N THR A 55 5.74 9.19 5.92
CA THR A 55 4.88 8.33 6.75
C THR A 55 4.45 7.07 6.01
N SER A 56 4.17 7.16 4.71
CA SER A 56 3.78 6.03 3.86
C SER A 56 4.99 5.30 3.27
N ASP A 57 4.79 4.10 2.74
CA ASP A 57 5.85 3.35 2.05
C ASP A 57 6.25 3.96 0.70
N LEU A 58 5.35 4.70 0.07
CA LEU A 58 5.62 5.41 -1.18
C LEU A 58 5.47 6.93 -1.02
N VAL A 59 6.37 7.66 -1.67
CA VAL A 59 6.19 9.07 -1.98
C VAL A 59 5.17 9.18 -3.11
N THR A 60 4.10 9.91 -2.87
CA THR A 60 3.01 10.09 -3.82
C THR A 60 3.02 11.48 -4.45
N PRO A 61 2.44 11.65 -5.66
CA PRO A 61 2.32 12.98 -6.27
C PRO A 61 1.56 13.96 -5.39
N SER A 62 1.84 15.26 -5.57
CA SER A 62 1.08 16.32 -4.89
C SER A 62 -0.42 16.20 -5.21
N GLY A 63 -1.26 16.33 -4.17
CA GLY A 63 -2.71 16.19 -4.30
C GLY A 63 -3.24 14.76 -4.36
N PHE A 64 -2.37 13.75 -4.34
CA PHE A 64 -2.81 12.36 -4.27
C PHE A 64 -3.39 12.05 -2.89
N ARG A 65 -4.64 11.60 -2.87
CA ARG A 65 -5.43 11.51 -1.63
C ARG A 65 -5.16 10.28 -0.78
N PHE A 66 -4.42 9.31 -1.30
CA PHE A 66 -4.20 8.02 -0.65
C PHE A 66 -2.80 7.94 -0.05
N SER A 67 -2.73 7.29 1.12
CA SER A 67 -1.48 6.84 1.74
C SER A 67 -1.26 5.40 1.35
N VAL A 68 -0.21 5.13 0.60
CA VAL A 68 0.05 3.81 0.03
C VAL A 68 0.95 3.00 0.95
N GLU A 69 0.43 1.90 1.44
CA GLU A 69 1.15 0.89 2.22
C GLU A 69 1.42 -0.33 1.35
N CYS A 70 2.65 -0.81 1.34
CA CYS A 70 3.08 -1.93 0.52
C CYS A 70 3.46 -3.13 1.39
N LYS A 71 2.85 -4.27 1.14
CA LYS A 71 3.19 -5.53 1.81
C LYS A 71 3.56 -6.61 0.81
N SER A 72 4.59 -7.37 1.13
CA SER A 72 5.02 -8.52 0.34
C SER A 72 5.36 -9.67 1.28
N VAL A 73 4.43 -10.60 1.44
CA VAL A 73 4.56 -11.76 2.30
C VAL A 73 4.27 -13.05 1.54
N ASN A 74 4.85 -14.15 1.99
CA ASN A 74 4.65 -15.46 1.34
C ASN A 74 3.31 -16.13 1.68
N LYS A 75 2.52 -15.53 2.56
CA LYS A 75 1.20 -16.03 2.94
C LYS A 75 0.15 -15.44 2.04
N ASP A 76 -0.84 -16.24 1.68
CA ASP A 76 -2.04 -15.77 1.00
C ASP A 76 -3.03 -15.14 1.99
N VAL A 77 -3.91 -14.29 1.48
CA VAL A 77 -4.98 -13.68 2.27
C VAL A 77 -6.17 -14.62 2.33
N ASP A 78 -6.57 -15.00 3.53
CA ASP A 78 -7.83 -15.69 3.76
C ASP A 78 -8.92 -14.65 4.07
N LEU A 79 -9.87 -14.52 3.16
CA LEU A 79 -10.98 -13.56 3.30
C LEU A 79 -12.25 -14.19 3.89
N LEU A 80 -12.26 -15.50 4.06
CA LEU A 80 -13.40 -16.23 4.63
C LEU A 80 -13.33 -16.34 6.15
N HIS A 81 -12.13 -16.19 6.69
CA HIS A 81 -11.88 -16.28 8.13
C HIS A 81 -11.17 -15.02 8.63
N GLN A 82 -11.23 -14.80 9.92
CA GLN A 82 -10.48 -13.73 10.55
C GLN A 82 -8.98 -13.95 10.36
N SER A 83 -8.30 -12.96 9.77
CA SER A 83 -6.86 -12.96 9.57
C SER A 83 -6.18 -11.94 10.48
N ALA A 84 -5.47 -12.41 11.49
CA ALA A 84 -4.70 -11.54 12.40
C ALA A 84 -3.62 -10.73 11.64
N LEU A 85 -3.01 -11.31 10.60
CA LEU A 85 -2.00 -10.63 9.79
C LEU A 85 -2.61 -9.51 8.95
N LEU A 86 -3.75 -9.76 8.29
CA LEU A 86 -4.45 -8.74 7.52
C LEU A 86 -4.95 -7.62 8.44
N ASP A 87 -5.55 -7.97 9.57
CA ASP A 87 -6.02 -6.98 10.57
C ASP A 87 -4.87 -6.07 11.04
N LYS A 88 -3.69 -6.64 11.29
CA LYS A 88 -2.50 -5.88 11.67
C LYS A 88 -2.08 -4.90 10.58
N PHE A 89 -2.05 -5.33 9.33
CA PHE A 89 -1.64 -4.48 8.21
C PHE A 89 -2.68 -3.38 7.93
N LEU A 90 -3.96 -3.70 8.04
CA LEU A 90 -5.02 -2.72 7.87
C LEU A 90 -5.00 -1.66 8.97
N LYS A 91 -4.76 -2.07 10.22
CA LYS A 91 -4.60 -1.14 11.33
C LYS A 91 -3.41 -0.20 11.10
N GLN A 92 -2.26 -0.73 10.70
CA GLN A 92 -1.08 0.08 10.40
C GLN A 92 -1.38 1.08 9.28
N ALA A 93 -1.95 0.62 8.16
CA ALA A 93 -2.29 1.48 7.03
C ALA A 93 -3.28 2.59 7.42
N ALA A 94 -4.28 2.27 8.23
CA ALA A 94 -5.27 3.23 8.73
C ALA A 94 -4.65 4.27 9.67
N ASP A 95 -3.82 3.85 10.62
CA ASP A 95 -3.16 4.75 11.58
C ASP A 95 -2.19 5.70 10.85
N ASP A 96 -1.39 5.19 9.93
CA ASP A 96 -0.43 5.99 9.15
C ASP A 96 -1.16 7.00 8.26
N ALA A 97 -2.21 6.59 7.57
CA ALA A 97 -3.01 7.48 6.73
C ALA A 97 -3.72 8.57 7.54
N ALA A 98 -4.29 8.21 8.69
CA ALA A 98 -4.94 9.18 9.59
C ALA A 98 -3.96 10.24 10.10
N SER A 99 -2.72 9.86 10.39
CA SER A 99 -1.68 10.79 10.87
C SER A 99 -1.32 11.89 9.87
N ILE A 100 -1.61 11.71 8.60
CA ILE A 100 -1.35 12.64 7.49
C ILE A 100 -2.63 13.06 6.74
N GLU A 101 -3.79 12.79 7.32
CA GLU A 101 -5.11 13.14 6.75
C GLU A 101 -5.34 12.60 5.32
N LYS A 102 -4.88 11.38 5.09
CA LYS A 102 -5.07 10.66 3.82
C LYS A 102 -5.94 9.41 3.99
N ILE A 103 -6.33 8.84 2.88
CA ILE A 103 -7.10 7.60 2.83
C ILE A 103 -6.14 6.42 2.78
N PRO A 104 -6.29 5.40 3.62
CA PRO A 104 -5.43 4.22 3.56
C PRO A 104 -5.65 3.42 2.28
N PHE A 105 -4.55 3.02 1.65
CA PHE A 105 -4.52 2.18 0.48
C PHE A 105 -3.45 1.11 0.65
N LEU A 106 -3.87 -0.09 1.02
CA LEU A 106 -2.97 -1.23 1.18
C LEU A 106 -2.84 -1.98 -0.15
N CYS A 107 -1.60 -2.13 -0.63
CA CYS A 107 -1.25 -2.97 -1.75
C CYS A 107 -0.44 -4.18 -1.25
N TRP A 108 -0.96 -5.38 -1.46
CA TRP A 108 -0.34 -6.62 -1.01
C TRP A 108 0.08 -7.47 -2.20
N LYS A 109 1.39 -7.71 -2.32
CA LYS A 109 1.93 -8.62 -3.31
C LYS A 109 1.85 -10.06 -2.80
N ARG A 110 1.02 -10.86 -3.45
CA ARG A 110 0.91 -12.29 -3.18
C ARG A 110 1.97 -13.07 -3.95
N HIS A 111 2.51 -14.11 -3.34
CA HIS A 111 3.45 -14.97 -4.01
C HIS A 111 2.81 -15.66 -5.23
N ARG A 112 3.35 -15.43 -6.42
CA ARG A 112 2.89 -16.01 -7.71
C ARG A 112 1.44 -15.72 -8.12
N LYS A 113 0.74 -14.83 -7.41
CA LYS A 113 -0.68 -14.52 -7.67
C LYS A 113 -0.97 -13.05 -8.00
N GLY A 114 0.07 -12.23 -8.07
CA GLY A 114 -0.07 -10.80 -8.35
C GLY A 114 -0.51 -9.96 -7.13
N TRP A 115 -0.87 -8.72 -7.40
CA TRP A 115 -1.20 -7.74 -6.39
C TRP A 115 -2.69 -7.69 -6.06
N ILE A 116 -3.00 -7.54 -4.78
CA ILE A 116 -4.32 -7.11 -4.33
C ILE A 116 -4.27 -5.69 -3.79
N ALA A 117 -5.40 -5.01 -3.90
CA ALA A 117 -5.65 -3.69 -3.36
C ALA A 117 -6.73 -3.76 -2.28
N VAL A 118 -6.51 -3.07 -1.18
CA VAL A 118 -7.46 -3.00 -0.07
C VAL A 118 -7.74 -1.53 0.26
N LEU A 119 -8.99 -1.14 0.21
CA LEU A 119 -9.48 0.22 0.40
C LEU A 119 -10.68 0.25 1.33
N PRO A 120 -10.90 1.34 2.09
CA PRO A 120 -12.10 1.45 2.91
C PRO A 120 -13.37 1.40 2.06
N GLU A 121 -14.32 0.56 2.45
CA GLU A 121 -15.61 0.36 1.75
C GLU A 121 -16.34 1.68 1.50
N ARG A 122 -16.39 2.56 2.49
CA ARG A 122 -17.04 3.88 2.38
C ARG A 122 -16.52 4.76 1.24
N TYR A 123 -15.23 4.60 0.91
CA TYR A 123 -14.61 5.39 -0.18
C TYR A 123 -14.94 4.85 -1.54
N VAL A 124 -15.09 3.58 -1.60
CA VAL A 124 -15.33 2.82 -2.79
C VAL A 124 -16.73 3.09 -3.34
N PHE A 125 -17.73 2.88 -2.53
CA PHE A 125 -19.12 3.04 -2.96
C PHE A 125 -19.59 4.50 -3.03
N SER A 126 -18.99 5.40 -2.25
CA SER A 126 -19.39 6.82 -2.25
C SER A 126 -18.83 7.64 -3.42
N LYS A 127 -17.78 7.20 -4.10
CA LYS A 127 -17.05 7.96 -5.11
C LYS A 127 -17.17 7.42 -6.53
N ALA A 128 -18.10 6.48 -6.77
CA ALA A 128 -18.33 5.87 -8.08
C ALA A 128 -17.01 5.38 -8.74
N ILE A 129 -16.10 4.85 -7.95
CA ILE A 129 -14.96 4.13 -8.51
C ILE A 129 -15.54 2.92 -9.23
N VAL A 130 -15.38 2.88 -10.53
CA VAL A 130 -15.87 1.78 -11.35
C VAL A 130 -15.13 0.52 -10.92
N PHE A 131 -15.85 -0.35 -10.21
CA PHE A 131 -15.34 -1.65 -9.85
C PHE A 131 -15.57 -2.63 -10.98
N THR A 132 -14.59 -3.48 -11.13
CA THR A 132 -14.82 -4.74 -11.80
C THR A 132 -15.81 -5.57 -10.97
N ASN A 133 -16.48 -6.51 -11.62
CA ASN A 133 -17.45 -7.40 -11.00
C ASN A 133 -16.84 -8.36 -9.96
N TYR A 134 -15.55 -8.24 -9.66
CA TYR A 134 -14.79 -9.14 -8.80
C TYR A 134 -14.12 -8.39 -7.66
N TYR A 135 -14.81 -8.35 -6.54
CA TYR A 135 -14.27 -7.87 -5.28
C TYR A 135 -14.84 -8.70 -4.12
N SER A 136 -14.15 -8.63 -2.99
CA SER A 136 -14.62 -9.18 -1.72
C SER A 136 -14.67 -8.08 -0.67
N VAL A 137 -15.47 -8.28 0.35
CA VAL A 137 -15.50 -7.39 1.52
C VAL A 137 -14.90 -8.13 2.70
N TYR A 138 -13.95 -7.48 3.34
CA TYR A 138 -13.36 -7.96 4.59
C TYR A 138 -13.54 -6.88 5.66
N ARG A 139 -14.40 -7.13 6.64
CA ARG A 139 -14.85 -6.12 7.60
C ARG A 139 -15.38 -4.87 6.88
N GLU A 140 -14.80 -3.71 7.08
CA GLU A 140 -15.14 -2.43 6.43
C GLU A 140 -14.27 -2.12 5.20
N TRP A 141 -13.60 -3.13 4.65
CA TRP A 141 -12.64 -2.98 3.57
C TRP A 141 -13.07 -3.74 2.32
N VAL A 142 -12.89 -3.12 1.17
CA VAL A 142 -13.01 -3.78 -0.12
C VAL A 142 -11.66 -4.32 -0.54
N VAL A 143 -11.62 -5.57 -0.93
CA VAL A 143 -10.44 -6.27 -1.42
C VAL A 143 -10.66 -6.67 -2.87
N CYS A 144 -9.79 -6.26 -3.75
CA CYS A 144 -9.86 -6.58 -5.18
C CYS A 144 -8.45 -6.74 -5.77
N SER A 145 -8.37 -7.19 -7.01
CA SER A 145 -7.12 -7.16 -7.76
C SER A 145 -6.69 -5.70 -7.99
N LEU A 146 -5.40 -5.42 -7.85
CA LEU A 146 -4.86 -4.09 -8.16
C LEU A 146 -5.08 -3.73 -9.63
N ASP A 147 -4.88 -4.68 -10.54
CA ASP A 147 -5.12 -4.49 -11.97
C ASP A 147 -6.59 -4.15 -12.26
N ALA A 148 -7.51 -4.82 -11.57
CA ALA A 148 -8.93 -4.57 -11.70
C ALA A 148 -9.32 -3.16 -11.21
N LEU A 149 -8.72 -2.72 -10.11
CA LEU A 149 -8.94 -1.37 -9.56
C LEU A 149 -8.38 -0.28 -10.46
N LEU A 150 -7.24 -0.51 -11.06
CA LEU A 150 -6.56 0.48 -11.90
C LEU A 150 -7.09 0.53 -13.34
N GLY A 151 -7.80 -0.48 -13.75
CA GLY A 151 -8.40 -0.57 -15.10
C GLY A 151 -7.42 -1.01 -16.16
#